data_e501b890c3f9bca0fcbb28198c43fd42
#
_entry.id   e501b890c3f9bca0fcbb28198c43fd42
#
_cell.length_a   1.000
_cell.length_b   1.000
_cell.length_c   1.000
_cell.angle_alpha   90.00
_cell.angle_beta   90.00
_cell.angle_gamma   90.00
#
_symmetry.space_group_name_H-M   'P 1'
#
loop_
_entity.id
_entity.type
_entity.pdbx_description
1 polymer ?
#
loop_
_entity_poly.entity_id
_entity_poly.type
_entity_poly.pdbx_seq_one_letter_code
_entity_poly.pdbx_strand_id
1 'polypeptide(L)'
;MKLKSILLLSLLVATPLAAKDFVAEADVLKVNNRPAEKERLFRSDAVEKQIKEIVKLLTNQRLAWMFVNCYPNTIDTTVHYTEKDEQGLPDTFVYTGDIHAMWLRDSGAQVFPYVQLAPKDKNLQRMLAGVILRQLKCINIDPYANAFNKEPNPNGGWMSDMTDMKPMLHERKWEIDSLCYVIRLAYEYWTVTGDTSVFGDSWIQAVQNILATFRDQQRKDGNKGKYRFQRRTERQLDTMNNDGWGAPVKPVGLIASAFRPSDDATTFLYLIPSNFMAVHQLRNAAEILTKVNQRADLAAECTALSNEVKEALNKYAINIHPKYGPIYAFEVDGFGNQMLMDDANVPSLLAMAYLGDVPASDPVYQNTRRFVWSEDNPYFFRGKAGEGIGGPHIGHDMPWPMSIMMKAFTSSDDAEIKACIEMLMKTDAGKGFMHESFHKDDATKYTRDWFAWQNTLFGELIIKLVNDGKLDILNGITL
;
A
#
# COMPACT_ATOMS: atom_id res chain seq x y z
N MET A 1 37.48 40.13 -45.05
CA MET A 1 36.55 40.65 -44.08
C MET A 1 35.56 39.53 -43.71
N LYS A 2 35.71 38.83 -42.58
CA LYS A 2 34.79 37.82 -42.13
C LYS A 2 34.16 38.33 -40.84
N LEU A 3 32.85 38.62 -40.87
CA LEU A 3 32.06 38.95 -39.71
C LEU A 3 31.88 37.68 -38.85
N LYS A 4 32.29 37.73 -37.60
CA LYS A 4 31.93 36.70 -36.58
C LYS A 4 30.63 37.15 -35.94
N SER A 5 29.56 36.42 -36.17
CA SER A 5 28.32 36.53 -35.41
C SER A 5 28.54 35.88 -34.04
N ILE A 6 28.45 36.68 -33.01
CA ILE A 6 28.42 36.20 -31.61
C ILE A 6 26.95 35.91 -31.29
N LEU A 7 26.61 34.62 -31.15
CA LEU A 7 25.33 34.18 -30.61
C LEU A 7 25.40 34.33 -29.08
N LEU A 8 24.72 35.34 -28.54
CA LEU A 8 24.45 35.41 -27.09
C LEU A 8 23.37 34.38 -26.76
N LEU A 9 23.78 33.27 -26.15
CA LEU A 9 22.86 32.31 -25.53
C LEU A 9 22.45 32.90 -24.18
N SER A 10 21.28 33.53 -24.11
CA SER A 10 20.66 33.90 -22.85
C SER A 10 20.19 32.61 -22.16
N LEU A 11 20.97 32.11 -21.18
CA LEU A 11 20.47 31.17 -20.21
C LEU A 11 19.37 31.87 -19.40
N LEU A 12 18.11 31.58 -19.71
CA LEU A 12 17.02 31.77 -18.77
C LEU A 12 17.23 30.75 -17.66
N VAL A 13 17.84 31.18 -16.58
CA VAL A 13 17.77 30.49 -15.29
C VAL A 13 16.33 30.66 -14.86
N ALA A 14 15.49 29.65 -15.12
CA ALA A 14 14.19 29.53 -14.48
C ALA A 14 14.46 29.33 -12.97
N THR A 15 14.44 30.42 -12.22
CA THR A 15 14.30 30.31 -10.75
C THR A 15 13.03 29.54 -10.51
N PRO A 16 13.04 28.47 -9.71
CA PRO A 16 11.80 27.84 -9.29
C PRO A 16 11.00 28.91 -8.55
N LEU A 17 9.89 29.36 -9.12
CA LEU A 17 8.91 30.16 -8.39
C LEU A 17 8.57 29.35 -7.14
N ALA A 18 8.93 29.89 -6.00
CA ALA A 18 8.75 29.20 -4.75
C ALA A 18 7.25 28.90 -4.59
N ALA A 19 6.89 27.62 -4.50
CA ALA A 19 5.53 27.17 -4.25
C ALA A 19 4.90 27.91 -3.02
N LYS A 20 5.74 28.51 -2.18
CA LYS A 20 5.41 29.33 -1.03
C LYS A 20 4.67 30.63 -1.38
N ASP A 21 5.06 31.30 -2.46
CA ASP A 21 4.42 32.58 -2.88
C ASP A 21 3.08 32.34 -3.61
N PHE A 22 2.99 31.22 -4.31
CA PHE A 22 1.80 30.85 -5.05
C PHE A 22 0.62 30.48 -4.13
N VAL A 23 0.88 29.76 -3.03
CA VAL A 23 -0.17 29.27 -2.12
C VAL A 23 -0.59 30.31 -1.09
N ALA A 24 0.28 31.27 -0.74
CA ALA A 24 -0.01 32.35 0.21
C ALA A 24 -1.10 33.34 -0.30
N GLU A 25 -1.26 33.48 -1.61
CA GLU A 25 -2.20 34.40 -2.24
C GLU A 25 -3.41 33.73 -2.93
N ALA A 26 -3.43 32.38 -3.04
CA ALA A 26 -4.44 31.65 -3.80
C ALA A 26 -5.43 30.90 -2.90
N ASP A 27 -6.71 30.91 -3.27
CA ASP A 27 -7.72 29.98 -2.72
C ASP A 27 -7.43 28.56 -3.24
N VAL A 28 -6.92 27.69 -2.38
CA VAL A 28 -6.49 26.31 -2.73
C VAL A 28 -7.61 25.45 -3.32
N LEU A 29 -8.86 25.81 -3.08
CA LEU A 29 -10.00 25.14 -3.71
C LEU A 29 -10.19 25.55 -5.17
N LYS A 30 -9.66 26.71 -5.58
CA LYS A 30 -9.75 27.23 -6.97
C LYS A 30 -8.46 26.95 -7.74
N VAL A 31 -7.31 27.03 -7.07
CA VAL A 31 -6.00 26.88 -7.71
C VAL A 31 -5.32 25.64 -7.13
N ASN A 32 -5.47 24.52 -7.81
CA ASN A 32 -4.90 23.21 -7.43
C ASN A 32 -4.50 22.43 -8.69
N ASN A 33 -3.85 21.29 -8.50
CA ASN A 33 -3.32 20.44 -9.59
C ASN A 33 -4.25 19.25 -9.92
N ARG A 34 -5.50 19.26 -9.42
CA ARG A 34 -6.49 18.24 -9.79
C ARG A 34 -6.90 18.39 -11.26
N PRO A 35 -7.29 17.30 -11.93
CA PRO A 35 -7.92 17.38 -13.24
C PRO A 35 -9.15 18.30 -13.21
N ALA A 36 -9.45 18.95 -14.35
CA ALA A 36 -10.69 19.70 -14.49
C ALA A 36 -11.89 18.79 -14.15
N GLU A 37 -12.94 19.35 -13.54
CA GLU A 37 -14.07 18.57 -13.02
C GLU A 37 -14.66 17.57 -14.05
N LYS A 38 -14.76 17.99 -15.31
CA LYS A 38 -15.24 17.17 -16.43
C LYS A 38 -14.31 16.04 -16.86
N GLU A 39 -13.05 16.05 -16.40
CA GLU A 39 -12.02 15.08 -16.73
C GLU A 39 -11.83 14.06 -15.59
N ARG A 40 -12.43 14.30 -14.42
CA ARG A 40 -12.38 13.39 -13.28
C ARG A 40 -13.17 12.12 -13.58
N LEU A 41 -12.57 10.98 -13.31
CA LEU A 41 -13.16 9.67 -13.63
C LEU A 41 -14.34 9.32 -12.71
N PHE A 42 -14.26 9.72 -11.44
CA PHE A 42 -15.34 9.53 -10.49
C PHE A 42 -15.46 10.75 -9.57
N ARG A 43 -16.71 11.12 -9.24
CA ARG A 43 -16.99 12.21 -8.33
C ARG A 43 -17.89 11.74 -7.19
N SER A 44 -17.53 12.10 -5.97
CA SER A 44 -18.33 11.89 -4.77
C SER A 44 -18.58 13.22 -4.07
N ASP A 45 -19.86 13.55 -3.85
CA ASP A 45 -20.24 14.77 -3.14
C ASP A 45 -19.79 14.74 -1.68
N ALA A 46 -19.74 13.54 -1.07
CA ALA A 46 -19.24 13.38 0.30
C ALA A 46 -17.74 13.65 0.39
N VAL A 47 -16.94 13.21 -0.60
CA VAL A 47 -15.49 13.50 -0.68
C VAL A 47 -15.26 15.00 -0.90
N GLU A 48 -15.97 15.62 -1.84
CA GLU A 48 -15.84 17.07 -2.10
C GLU A 48 -16.23 17.90 -0.87
N LYS A 49 -17.23 17.46 -0.12
CA LYS A 49 -17.63 18.10 1.14
C LYS A 49 -16.54 17.96 2.20
N GLN A 50 -15.96 16.76 2.36
CA GLN A 50 -14.87 16.52 3.32
C GLN A 50 -13.64 17.36 2.99
N ILE A 51 -13.27 17.47 1.71
CA ILE A 51 -12.16 18.34 1.28
C ILE A 51 -12.40 19.78 1.76
N LYS A 52 -13.60 20.33 1.52
CA LYS A 52 -13.93 21.70 1.95
C LYS A 52 -13.90 21.86 3.47
N GLU A 53 -14.37 20.86 4.21
CA GLU A 53 -14.36 20.87 5.67
C GLU A 53 -12.93 20.86 6.23
N ILE A 54 -12.06 19.98 5.74
CA ILE A 54 -10.65 19.90 6.17
C ILE A 54 -9.89 21.19 5.83
N VAL A 55 -10.03 21.69 4.59
CA VAL A 55 -9.35 22.93 4.16
C VAL A 55 -9.70 24.13 5.04
N LYS A 56 -10.95 24.23 5.51
CA LYS A 56 -11.36 25.31 6.45
C LYS A 56 -10.66 25.24 7.80
N LEU A 57 -10.23 24.04 8.23
CA LEU A 57 -9.55 23.84 9.50
C LEU A 57 -8.03 24.10 9.39
N LEU A 58 -7.45 23.93 8.20
CA LEU A 58 -6.02 24.07 7.97
C LEU A 58 -5.66 25.55 7.72
N THR A 59 -4.86 26.14 8.61
CA THR A 59 -4.31 27.50 8.45
C THR A 59 -3.07 27.53 7.57
N ASN A 60 -2.33 26.42 7.48
CA ASN A 60 -1.20 26.28 6.58
C ASN A 60 -1.70 26.05 5.15
N GLN A 61 -1.60 27.08 4.30
CA GLN A 61 -2.14 27.05 2.93
C GLN A 61 -1.41 26.03 2.04
N ARG A 62 -0.11 25.80 2.26
CA ARG A 62 0.63 24.79 1.50
C ARG A 62 0.17 23.37 1.85
N LEU A 63 -0.02 23.08 3.12
CA LEU A 63 -0.56 21.78 3.56
C LEU A 63 -1.98 21.56 3.02
N ALA A 64 -2.82 22.60 3.08
CA ALA A 64 -4.17 22.56 2.51
C ALA A 64 -4.16 22.28 0.99
N TRP A 65 -3.25 22.93 0.26
CA TRP A 65 -3.09 22.72 -1.18
C TRP A 65 -2.62 21.29 -1.51
N MET A 66 -1.64 20.75 -0.78
CA MET A 66 -1.21 19.36 -0.93
C MET A 66 -2.35 18.38 -0.63
N PHE A 67 -3.11 18.63 0.43
CA PHE A 67 -4.26 17.80 0.77
C PHE A 67 -5.32 17.78 -0.34
N VAL A 68 -5.65 18.94 -0.92
CA VAL A 68 -6.62 19.06 -2.04
C VAL A 68 -6.15 18.28 -3.27
N ASN A 69 -4.85 18.26 -3.55
CA ASN A 69 -4.28 17.49 -4.67
C ASN A 69 -4.24 15.99 -4.38
N CYS A 70 -3.76 15.62 -3.21
CA CYS A 70 -3.45 14.23 -2.87
C CYS A 70 -4.68 13.41 -2.53
N TYR A 71 -5.55 13.91 -1.64
CA TYR A 71 -6.66 13.12 -1.11
C TYR A 71 -7.60 12.56 -2.18
N PRO A 72 -8.09 13.36 -3.15
CA PRO A 72 -9.00 12.86 -4.19
C PRO A 72 -8.29 12.20 -5.38
N ASN A 73 -6.94 12.11 -5.38
CA ASN A 73 -6.18 11.70 -6.56
C ASN A 73 -6.65 10.34 -7.13
N THR A 74 -6.91 9.36 -6.27
CA THR A 74 -7.40 8.04 -6.70
C THR A 74 -8.74 8.14 -7.44
N ILE A 75 -9.74 8.77 -6.83
CA ILE A 75 -11.08 8.83 -7.46
C ILE A 75 -11.10 9.74 -8.69
N ASP A 76 -10.29 10.79 -8.70
CA ASP A 76 -10.19 11.71 -9.84
C ASP A 76 -9.56 11.05 -11.07
N THR A 77 -8.60 10.09 -10.88
CA THR A 77 -7.67 9.73 -11.95
C THR A 77 -7.51 8.24 -12.24
N THR A 78 -7.93 7.35 -11.32
CA THR A 78 -7.63 5.91 -11.44
C THR A 78 -8.87 5.01 -11.42
N VAL A 79 -10.03 5.52 -11.07
CA VAL A 79 -11.26 4.74 -10.87
C VAL A 79 -12.08 4.65 -12.16
N HIS A 80 -12.23 3.45 -12.68
CA HIS A 80 -13.11 3.14 -13.80
C HIS A 80 -14.34 2.38 -13.29
N TYR A 81 -15.39 3.12 -13.00
CA TYR A 81 -16.63 2.62 -12.43
C TYR A 81 -17.69 2.34 -13.49
N THR A 82 -18.30 1.17 -13.41
CA THR A 82 -19.48 0.76 -14.16
C THR A 82 -20.60 0.44 -13.18
N GLU A 83 -21.73 1.12 -13.29
CA GLU A 83 -22.85 0.95 -12.35
C GLU A 83 -23.47 -0.44 -12.40
N LYS A 84 -23.54 -1.03 -13.60
CA LYS A 84 -24.07 -2.38 -13.86
C LYS A 84 -23.24 -3.04 -14.94
N ASP A 85 -22.56 -4.12 -14.58
CA ASP A 85 -21.92 -5.02 -15.53
C ASP A 85 -22.98 -5.91 -16.25
N GLU A 86 -22.53 -6.91 -16.99
CA GLU A 86 -23.40 -7.87 -17.68
C GLU A 86 -24.30 -8.70 -16.73
N GLN A 87 -23.94 -8.75 -15.44
CA GLN A 87 -24.69 -9.45 -14.39
C GLN A 87 -25.58 -8.49 -13.59
N GLY A 88 -25.57 -7.20 -13.92
CA GLY A 88 -26.32 -6.15 -13.22
C GLY A 88 -25.70 -5.69 -11.91
N LEU A 89 -24.43 -6.08 -11.64
CA LEU A 89 -23.67 -5.73 -10.44
C LEU A 89 -22.73 -4.53 -10.71
N PRO A 90 -22.38 -3.74 -9.69
CA PRO A 90 -21.37 -2.71 -9.85
C PRO A 90 -20.00 -3.34 -10.10
N ASP A 91 -19.21 -2.73 -10.96
CA ASP A 91 -17.85 -3.15 -11.27
C ASP A 91 -16.94 -1.93 -11.27
N THR A 92 -15.80 -2.01 -10.56
CA THR A 92 -14.85 -0.91 -10.47
C THR A 92 -13.43 -1.41 -10.62
N PHE A 93 -12.76 -0.94 -11.67
CA PHE A 93 -11.35 -1.19 -11.92
C PHE A 93 -10.54 0.02 -11.47
N VAL A 94 -9.46 -0.20 -10.70
CA VAL A 94 -8.63 0.86 -10.12
C VAL A 94 -7.18 0.69 -10.55
N TYR A 95 -6.62 1.70 -11.24
CA TYR A 95 -5.20 1.73 -11.60
C TYR A 95 -4.32 2.08 -10.40
N THR A 96 -3.03 1.72 -10.47
CA THR A 96 -2.04 2.17 -9.47
C THR A 96 -1.61 3.63 -9.66
N GLY A 97 -1.88 4.20 -10.82
CA GLY A 97 -1.45 5.51 -11.29
C GLY A 97 -0.94 5.42 -12.73
N ASP A 98 0.33 5.62 -12.94
CA ASP A 98 1.02 5.54 -14.25
C ASP A 98 1.03 4.13 -14.88
N ILE A 99 0.72 3.08 -14.12
CA ILE A 99 0.57 1.71 -14.61
C ILE A 99 -0.92 1.35 -14.70
N HIS A 100 -1.39 1.04 -15.92
CA HIS A 100 -2.79 0.75 -16.22
C HIS A 100 -3.16 -0.71 -15.90
N ALA A 101 -2.86 -1.15 -14.69
CA ALA A 101 -3.22 -2.44 -14.16
C ALA A 101 -3.71 -2.32 -12.71
N MET A 102 -4.47 -3.29 -12.24
CA MET A 102 -5.07 -3.31 -10.92
C MET A 102 -4.33 -4.31 -10.04
N TRP A 103 -3.45 -3.82 -9.16
CA TRP A 103 -2.93 -4.60 -8.04
C TRP A 103 -4.02 -4.76 -6.98
N LEU A 104 -4.14 -5.96 -6.42
CA LEU A 104 -5.10 -6.21 -5.33
C LEU A 104 -4.77 -5.39 -4.07
N ARG A 105 -3.51 -5.29 -3.73
CA ARG A 105 -2.98 -4.43 -2.66
C ARG A 105 -3.34 -2.97 -2.87
N ASP A 106 -2.85 -2.41 -3.99
CA ASP A 106 -2.98 -0.97 -4.29
C ASP A 106 -4.44 -0.55 -4.38
N SER A 107 -5.25 -1.27 -5.15
CA SER A 107 -6.67 -0.94 -5.34
C SER A 107 -7.45 -0.92 -4.02
N GLY A 108 -7.15 -1.85 -3.12
CA GLY A 108 -7.75 -1.88 -1.78
C GLY A 108 -7.30 -0.70 -0.92
N ALA A 109 -5.98 -0.42 -0.89
CA ALA A 109 -5.40 0.65 -0.09
C ALA A 109 -5.80 2.05 -0.60
N GLN A 110 -5.81 2.25 -1.92
CA GLN A 110 -6.15 3.53 -2.54
C GLN A 110 -7.58 4.01 -2.23
N VAL A 111 -8.54 3.10 -2.14
CA VAL A 111 -9.94 3.47 -1.89
C VAL A 111 -10.31 3.39 -0.41
N PHE A 112 -9.47 2.81 0.42
CA PHE A 112 -9.74 2.58 1.85
C PHE A 112 -10.18 3.84 2.62
N PRO A 113 -9.55 5.01 2.45
CA PRO A 113 -9.91 6.20 3.20
C PRO A 113 -11.33 6.74 2.90
N TYR A 114 -11.90 6.36 1.76
CA TYR A 114 -13.24 6.81 1.38
C TYR A 114 -14.36 5.96 1.98
N VAL A 115 -14.05 4.79 2.53
CA VAL A 115 -15.07 3.87 3.09
C VAL A 115 -15.90 4.54 4.16
N GLN A 116 -15.29 5.38 5.01
CA GLN A 116 -15.98 6.13 6.07
C GLN A 116 -17.04 7.11 5.55
N LEU A 117 -16.98 7.48 4.28
CA LEU A 117 -17.94 8.38 3.64
C LEU A 117 -19.07 7.63 2.91
N ALA A 118 -18.92 6.34 2.68
CA ALA A 118 -19.89 5.52 1.94
C ALA A 118 -21.35 5.63 2.48
N PRO A 119 -21.62 5.65 3.80
CA PRO A 119 -22.97 5.82 4.31
C PRO A 119 -23.64 7.15 3.94
N LYS A 120 -22.84 8.17 3.59
CA LYS A 120 -23.29 9.52 3.26
C LYS A 120 -23.45 9.76 1.75
N ASP A 121 -22.99 8.81 0.91
CA ASP A 121 -22.99 8.93 -0.55
C ASP A 121 -23.20 7.56 -1.20
N LYS A 122 -24.42 7.35 -1.71
CA LYS A 122 -24.81 6.05 -2.30
C LYS A 122 -24.04 5.72 -3.57
N ASN A 123 -23.61 6.72 -4.34
CA ASN A 123 -22.80 6.51 -5.54
C ASN A 123 -21.40 6.02 -5.15
N LEU A 124 -20.80 6.66 -4.14
CA LEU A 124 -19.54 6.21 -3.56
C LEU A 124 -19.63 4.79 -2.96
N GLN A 125 -20.71 4.49 -2.22
CA GLN A 125 -20.95 3.15 -1.68
C GLN A 125 -21.00 2.09 -2.78
N ARG A 126 -21.69 2.36 -3.89
CA ARG A 126 -21.78 1.44 -5.03
C ARG A 126 -20.43 1.28 -5.74
N MET A 127 -19.68 2.37 -5.91
CA MET A 127 -18.34 2.32 -6.48
C MET A 127 -17.42 1.42 -5.64
N LEU A 128 -17.42 1.56 -4.31
CA LEU A 128 -16.64 0.73 -3.39
C LEU A 128 -17.06 -0.74 -3.41
N ALA A 129 -18.37 -1.01 -3.46
CA ALA A 129 -18.89 -2.38 -3.67
C ALA A 129 -18.34 -2.97 -4.97
N GLY A 130 -18.29 -2.17 -6.05
CA GLY A 130 -17.71 -2.57 -7.33
C GLY A 130 -16.23 -2.92 -7.25
N VAL A 131 -15.43 -2.20 -6.44
CA VAL A 131 -14.02 -2.56 -6.20
C VAL A 131 -13.91 -3.93 -5.55
N ILE A 132 -14.69 -4.17 -4.48
CA ILE A 132 -14.68 -5.45 -3.77
C ILE A 132 -15.08 -6.59 -4.72
N LEU A 133 -16.17 -6.45 -5.46
CA LEU A 133 -16.63 -7.46 -6.40
C LEU A 133 -15.59 -7.75 -7.50
N ARG A 134 -14.92 -6.73 -8.04
CA ARG A 134 -13.81 -6.90 -8.98
C ARG A 134 -12.65 -7.66 -8.36
N GLN A 135 -12.25 -7.32 -7.14
CA GLN A 135 -11.17 -8.01 -6.43
C GLN A 135 -11.52 -9.48 -6.17
N LEU A 136 -12.75 -9.79 -5.78
CA LEU A 136 -13.22 -11.18 -5.61
C LEU A 136 -13.16 -11.95 -6.94
N LYS A 137 -13.58 -11.33 -8.04
CA LYS A 137 -13.45 -11.91 -9.40
C LYS A 137 -11.98 -12.20 -9.73
N CYS A 138 -11.07 -11.29 -9.42
CA CYS A 138 -9.63 -11.46 -9.63
C CYS A 138 -9.09 -12.67 -8.85
N ILE A 139 -9.38 -12.80 -7.56
CA ILE A 139 -8.97 -13.95 -6.72
C ILE A 139 -9.53 -15.26 -7.29
N ASN A 140 -10.78 -15.25 -7.77
CA ASN A 140 -11.41 -16.45 -8.34
C ASN A 140 -10.82 -16.84 -9.71
N ILE A 141 -10.19 -15.91 -10.44
CA ILE A 141 -9.42 -16.19 -11.66
C ILE A 141 -8.07 -16.82 -11.32
N ASP A 142 -7.31 -16.22 -10.41
CA ASP A 142 -6.02 -16.74 -9.95
C ASP A 142 -5.59 -16.10 -8.60
N PRO A 143 -5.62 -16.84 -7.50
CA PRO A 143 -5.25 -16.32 -6.18
C PRO A 143 -3.73 -16.11 -6.00
N TYR A 144 -2.89 -16.56 -6.94
CA TYR A 144 -1.45 -16.34 -6.92
C TYR A 144 -1.01 -15.09 -7.67
N ALA A 145 -1.91 -14.42 -8.39
CA ALA A 145 -1.61 -13.20 -9.12
C ALA A 145 -1.78 -11.97 -8.22
N ASN A 146 -0.85 -11.02 -8.33
CA ASN A 146 -0.90 -9.74 -7.64
C ASN A 146 -1.61 -8.65 -8.46
N ALA A 147 -1.51 -8.70 -9.82
CA ALA A 147 -2.03 -7.65 -10.69
C ALA A 147 -2.83 -8.20 -11.88
N PHE A 148 -3.89 -7.46 -12.24
CA PHE A 148 -4.85 -7.87 -13.25
C PHE A 148 -5.08 -6.79 -14.31
N ASN A 149 -5.38 -7.25 -15.53
CA ASN A 149 -5.83 -6.39 -16.63
C ASN A 149 -7.32 -6.06 -16.47
N LYS A 150 -7.75 -4.92 -17.02
CA LYS A 150 -9.17 -4.56 -17.08
C LYS A 150 -9.94 -5.53 -17.95
N GLU A 151 -9.37 -5.86 -19.10
CA GLU A 151 -9.87 -6.82 -20.09
C GLU A 151 -8.78 -7.84 -20.44
N PRO A 152 -9.13 -9.03 -20.96
CA PRO A 152 -8.14 -10.04 -21.35
C PRO A 152 -7.10 -9.48 -22.32
N ASN A 153 -5.83 -9.59 -21.99
CA ASN A 153 -4.71 -9.13 -22.83
C ASN A 153 -3.70 -10.27 -23.07
N PRO A 154 -3.85 -11.06 -24.13
CA PRO A 154 -2.93 -12.15 -24.43
C PRO A 154 -1.53 -11.70 -24.88
N ASN A 155 -1.36 -10.41 -25.16
CA ASN A 155 -0.08 -9.79 -25.57
C ASN A 155 0.50 -8.87 -24.49
N GLY A 156 0.11 -9.03 -23.24
CA GLY A 156 0.61 -8.25 -22.11
C GLY A 156 2.12 -8.41 -21.93
N GLY A 157 2.79 -7.38 -21.37
CA GLY A 157 4.25 -7.34 -21.26
C GLY A 157 4.86 -8.50 -20.46
N TRP A 158 4.12 -9.08 -19.51
CA TRP A 158 4.59 -10.17 -18.65
C TRP A 158 4.08 -11.56 -19.04
N MET A 159 3.40 -11.70 -20.18
CA MET A 159 2.91 -13.02 -20.68
C MET A 159 4.04 -14.02 -20.97
N SER A 160 5.30 -13.56 -21.07
CA SER A 160 6.49 -14.41 -21.22
C SER A 160 7.06 -14.95 -19.92
N ASP A 161 6.52 -14.56 -18.77
CA ASP A 161 6.95 -15.07 -17.46
C ASP A 161 6.74 -16.59 -17.38
N MET A 162 7.71 -17.27 -16.82
CA MET A 162 7.66 -18.73 -16.64
C MET A 162 6.86 -19.07 -15.38
N THR A 163 5.57 -18.90 -15.46
CA THR A 163 4.52 -19.21 -14.49
C THR A 163 3.22 -19.48 -15.25
N ASP A 164 2.12 -19.81 -14.56
CA ASP A 164 0.82 -20.09 -15.21
C ASP A 164 0.09 -18.79 -15.57
N MET A 165 0.62 -18.05 -16.56
CA MET A 165 0.04 -16.78 -17.02
C MET A 165 -1.25 -16.99 -17.79
N LYS A 166 -2.21 -16.10 -17.57
CA LYS A 166 -3.52 -16.06 -18.23
C LYS A 166 -3.78 -14.65 -18.77
N PRO A 167 -4.58 -14.47 -19.84
CA PRO A 167 -4.81 -13.13 -20.44
C PRO A 167 -5.37 -12.07 -19.50
N MET A 168 -6.08 -12.46 -18.44
CA MET A 168 -6.58 -11.54 -17.42
C MET A 168 -5.51 -11.07 -16.44
N LEU A 169 -4.36 -11.76 -16.36
CA LEU A 169 -3.29 -11.40 -15.45
C LEU A 169 -2.38 -10.35 -16.09
N HIS A 170 -2.12 -9.27 -15.38
CA HIS A 170 -1.05 -8.34 -15.73
C HIS A 170 0.28 -8.90 -15.26
N GLU A 171 0.35 -9.38 -14.01
CA GLU A 171 1.50 -10.00 -13.38
C GLU A 171 1.06 -11.13 -12.43
N ARG A 172 1.90 -12.17 -12.29
CA ARG A 172 1.58 -13.32 -11.42
C ARG A 172 2.67 -13.53 -10.36
N LYS A 173 2.99 -12.49 -9.63
CA LYS A 173 3.84 -12.56 -8.44
C LYS A 173 3.01 -12.90 -7.21
N TRP A 174 3.37 -13.99 -6.54
CA TRP A 174 2.67 -14.44 -5.34
C TRP A 174 3.08 -13.64 -4.11
N GLU A 175 2.13 -12.94 -3.53
CA GLU A 175 2.25 -12.10 -2.34
C GLU A 175 1.09 -12.39 -1.39
N ILE A 176 1.38 -12.64 -0.11
CA ILE A 176 0.36 -12.90 0.91
C ILE A 176 -0.59 -11.71 1.05
N ASP A 177 -0.04 -10.51 1.06
CA ASP A 177 -0.78 -9.28 1.30
C ASP A 177 -1.78 -8.96 0.19
N SER A 178 -1.54 -9.35 -1.04
CA SER A 178 -2.49 -9.20 -2.14
C SER A 178 -3.88 -9.76 -1.80
N LEU A 179 -3.95 -10.94 -1.17
CA LEU A 179 -5.21 -11.53 -0.73
C LEU A 179 -5.75 -10.88 0.55
N CYS A 180 -4.86 -10.45 1.44
CA CYS A 180 -5.23 -9.82 2.70
C CYS A 180 -5.89 -8.45 2.52
N TYR A 181 -5.43 -7.64 1.58
CA TYR A 181 -6.01 -6.32 1.29
C TYR A 181 -7.46 -6.42 0.82
N VAL A 182 -7.82 -7.46 0.10
CA VAL A 182 -9.22 -7.69 -0.33
C VAL A 182 -10.12 -7.94 0.88
N ILE A 183 -9.68 -8.77 1.83
CA ILE A 183 -10.44 -9.01 3.07
C ILE A 183 -10.52 -7.72 3.91
N ARG A 184 -9.41 -6.99 4.02
CA ARG A 184 -9.35 -5.71 4.77
C ARG A 184 -10.38 -4.70 4.25
N LEU A 185 -10.42 -4.49 2.93
CA LEU A 185 -11.39 -3.57 2.33
C LEU A 185 -12.84 -4.06 2.52
N ALA A 186 -13.11 -5.34 2.30
CA ALA A 186 -14.43 -5.91 2.44
C ALA A 186 -14.94 -5.84 3.89
N TYR A 187 -14.07 -6.11 4.86
CA TYR A 187 -14.41 -6.03 6.28
C TYR A 187 -14.73 -4.60 6.71
N GLU A 188 -13.89 -3.63 6.35
CA GLU A 188 -14.12 -2.21 6.65
C GLU A 188 -15.40 -1.70 5.99
N TYR A 189 -15.62 -2.03 4.71
CA TYR A 189 -16.85 -1.68 4.01
C TYR A 189 -18.10 -2.18 4.72
N TRP A 190 -18.10 -3.45 5.13
CA TRP A 190 -19.22 -4.03 5.86
C TRP A 190 -19.44 -3.40 7.22
N THR A 191 -18.39 -3.21 8.01
CA THR A 191 -18.50 -2.66 9.37
C THR A 191 -19.01 -1.21 9.37
N VAL A 192 -18.63 -0.44 8.35
CA VAL A 192 -19.02 0.98 8.21
C VAL A 192 -20.42 1.13 7.60
N THR A 193 -20.75 0.33 6.59
CA THR A 193 -22.01 0.50 5.81
C THR A 193 -23.13 -0.42 6.25
N GLY A 194 -22.83 -1.55 6.85
CA GLY A 194 -23.77 -2.66 7.10
C GLY A 194 -24.22 -3.38 5.84
N ASP A 195 -23.70 -3.01 4.65
CA ASP A 195 -24.08 -3.61 3.38
C ASP A 195 -23.48 -5.00 3.21
N THR A 196 -24.34 -5.99 3.01
CA THR A 196 -23.96 -7.40 2.84
C THR A 196 -24.01 -7.87 1.39
N SER A 197 -24.35 -7.01 0.44
CA SER A 197 -24.61 -7.38 -0.97
C SER A 197 -23.40 -7.94 -1.70
N VAL A 198 -22.17 -7.67 -1.23
CA VAL A 198 -20.91 -8.15 -1.83
C VAL A 198 -20.52 -9.56 -1.33
N PHE A 199 -21.17 -10.09 -0.29
CA PHE A 199 -20.81 -11.35 0.37
C PHE A 199 -21.62 -12.55 -0.13
N GLY A 200 -21.85 -12.66 -1.43
CA GLY A 200 -22.48 -13.79 -2.09
C GLY A 200 -21.52 -14.96 -2.39
N ASP A 201 -21.88 -15.80 -3.36
CA ASP A 201 -21.12 -17.00 -3.74
C ASP A 201 -19.68 -16.68 -4.17
N SER A 202 -19.46 -15.53 -4.84
CA SER A 202 -18.13 -15.08 -5.27
C SER A 202 -17.20 -14.81 -4.07
N TRP A 203 -17.72 -14.26 -2.98
CA TRP A 203 -17.00 -14.09 -1.73
C TRP A 203 -16.64 -15.44 -1.08
N ILE A 204 -17.61 -16.34 -0.97
CA ILE A 204 -17.40 -17.69 -0.40
C ILE A 204 -16.30 -18.41 -1.18
N GLN A 205 -16.39 -18.40 -2.52
CA GLN A 205 -15.37 -19.02 -3.39
C GLN A 205 -13.99 -18.36 -3.22
N ALA A 206 -13.94 -17.03 -3.12
CA ALA A 206 -12.68 -16.31 -2.91
C ALA A 206 -12.03 -16.68 -1.57
N VAL A 207 -12.81 -16.77 -0.47
CA VAL A 207 -12.27 -17.19 0.84
C VAL A 207 -11.77 -18.64 0.78
N GLN A 208 -12.47 -19.54 0.10
CA GLN A 208 -11.99 -20.91 -0.11
C GLN A 208 -10.67 -20.95 -0.90
N ASN A 209 -10.54 -20.14 -1.94
CA ASN A 209 -9.31 -20.00 -2.71
C ASN A 209 -8.17 -19.43 -1.85
N ILE A 210 -8.44 -18.43 -1.01
CA ILE A 210 -7.46 -17.86 -0.07
C ILE A 210 -6.96 -18.93 0.91
N LEU A 211 -7.87 -19.65 1.55
CA LEU A 211 -7.52 -20.73 2.48
C LEU A 211 -6.67 -21.81 1.81
N ALA A 212 -7.10 -22.27 0.63
CA ALA A 212 -6.36 -23.28 -0.14
C ALA A 212 -4.96 -22.80 -0.51
N THR A 213 -4.82 -21.53 -0.95
CA THR A 213 -3.54 -20.93 -1.31
C THR A 213 -2.61 -20.77 -0.11
N PHE A 214 -3.13 -20.29 1.01
CA PHE A 214 -2.34 -20.16 2.24
C PHE A 214 -1.88 -21.52 2.77
N ARG A 215 -2.76 -22.53 2.76
CA ARG A 215 -2.41 -23.91 3.13
C ARG A 215 -1.35 -24.52 2.21
N ASP A 216 -1.48 -24.33 0.90
CA ASP A 216 -0.49 -24.76 -0.08
C ASP A 216 0.89 -24.13 0.20
N GLN A 217 0.91 -22.83 0.53
CA GLN A 217 2.15 -22.09 0.80
C GLN A 217 2.69 -22.25 2.24
N GLN A 218 2.02 -22.98 3.11
CA GLN A 218 2.67 -23.48 4.34
C GLN A 218 3.72 -24.55 4.06
N ARG A 219 3.72 -25.13 2.86
CA ARG A 219 4.72 -26.10 2.34
C ARG A 219 4.97 -27.29 3.25
N LYS A 220 3.92 -27.81 3.88
CA LYS A 220 3.98 -28.96 4.78
C LYS A 220 4.36 -30.24 4.04
N ASP A 221 4.89 -31.22 4.77
CA ASP A 221 5.19 -32.57 4.30
C ASP A 221 6.13 -32.62 3.08
N GLY A 222 7.07 -31.67 2.99
CA GLY A 222 8.03 -31.59 1.88
C GLY A 222 7.42 -31.05 0.57
N ASN A 223 6.16 -30.64 0.57
CA ASN A 223 5.51 -30.03 -0.58
C ASN A 223 6.09 -28.64 -0.82
N LYS A 224 6.50 -28.35 -2.07
CA LYS A 224 6.98 -27.02 -2.48
C LYS A 224 5.84 -26.05 -2.82
N GLY A 225 4.60 -26.50 -2.73
CA GLY A 225 3.42 -25.76 -3.19
C GLY A 225 3.22 -25.88 -4.71
N LYS A 226 2.13 -25.27 -5.20
CA LYS A 226 1.80 -25.26 -6.64
C LYS A 226 2.40 -24.08 -7.38
N TYR A 227 2.86 -23.06 -6.67
CA TYR A 227 3.37 -21.81 -7.24
C TYR A 227 4.85 -21.93 -7.59
N ARG A 228 5.18 -21.51 -8.81
CA ARG A 228 6.53 -21.37 -9.34
C ARG A 228 6.59 -20.14 -10.22
N PHE A 229 7.69 -19.37 -10.12
CA PHE A 229 7.85 -18.15 -10.90
C PHE A 229 9.30 -17.93 -11.30
N GLN A 230 9.52 -17.70 -12.59
CA GLN A 230 10.78 -17.15 -13.11
C GLN A 230 10.47 -16.10 -14.19
N ARG A 231 11.31 -15.09 -14.23
CA ARG A 231 11.32 -14.04 -15.28
C ARG A 231 12.71 -13.94 -15.87
N ARG A 232 12.78 -13.75 -17.17
CA ARG A 232 14.04 -13.39 -17.83
C ARG A 232 14.33 -11.92 -17.59
N THR A 233 15.28 -11.62 -16.71
CA THR A 233 15.57 -10.26 -16.25
C THR A 233 17.03 -10.17 -15.81
N GLU A 234 17.64 -8.99 -15.92
CA GLU A 234 18.94 -8.69 -15.32
C GLU A 234 18.82 -8.35 -13.84
N ARG A 235 17.60 -8.03 -13.38
CA ARG A 235 17.31 -7.66 -12.01
C ARG A 235 17.03 -8.92 -11.17
N GLN A 236 17.95 -9.29 -10.30
CA GLN A 236 17.85 -10.51 -9.49
C GLN A 236 16.60 -10.57 -8.58
N LEU A 237 16.11 -9.44 -8.12
CA LEU A 237 14.92 -9.37 -7.26
C LEU A 237 13.60 -9.46 -8.04
N ASP A 238 13.65 -9.46 -9.35
CA ASP A 238 12.46 -9.56 -10.20
C ASP A 238 12.13 -10.99 -10.64
N THR A 239 12.84 -11.97 -10.07
CA THR A 239 12.67 -13.39 -10.33
C THR A 239 13.01 -14.22 -9.10
N MET A 240 12.44 -15.42 -8.99
CA MET A 240 12.76 -16.34 -7.90
C MET A 240 13.95 -17.24 -8.24
N ASN A 241 14.80 -17.49 -7.25
CA ASN A 241 15.90 -18.46 -7.34
C ASN A 241 15.40 -19.91 -7.28
N ASN A 242 16.33 -20.89 -7.28
CA ASN A 242 16.05 -22.32 -7.12
C ASN A 242 14.95 -22.80 -8.09
N ASP A 243 15.17 -22.56 -9.39
CA ASP A 243 14.22 -22.91 -10.46
C ASP A 243 12.81 -22.32 -10.28
N GLY A 244 12.72 -21.17 -9.64
CA GLY A 244 11.46 -20.47 -9.40
C GLY A 244 10.70 -20.93 -8.15
N TRP A 245 11.30 -21.80 -7.33
CA TRP A 245 10.69 -22.24 -6.07
C TRP A 245 11.06 -21.36 -4.87
N GLY A 246 12.08 -20.49 -5.01
CA GLY A 246 12.63 -19.69 -3.94
C GLY A 246 13.55 -20.47 -3.00
N ALA A 247 14.06 -19.82 -1.98
CA ALA A 247 14.94 -20.44 -0.99
C ALA A 247 14.23 -21.58 -0.23
N PRO A 248 14.96 -22.61 0.22
CA PRO A 248 14.40 -23.65 1.06
C PRO A 248 13.83 -23.08 2.36
N VAL A 249 12.70 -23.63 2.81
CA VAL A 249 12.09 -23.31 4.09
C VAL A 249 11.86 -24.58 4.90
N LYS A 250 11.96 -24.46 6.23
CA LYS A 250 11.45 -25.48 7.14
C LYS A 250 9.97 -25.18 7.42
N PRO A 251 9.05 -26.11 7.12
CA PRO A 251 7.64 -25.91 7.43
C PRO A 251 7.40 -25.76 8.93
N VAL A 252 7.02 -24.59 9.36
CA VAL A 252 6.83 -24.23 10.79
C VAL A 252 5.45 -23.67 11.09
N GLY A 253 4.56 -23.69 10.10
CA GLY A 253 3.21 -23.14 10.22
C GLY A 253 3.04 -21.75 9.64
N LEU A 254 4.14 -21.07 9.27
CA LEU A 254 4.10 -19.79 8.53
C LEU A 254 3.74 -20.01 7.05
N ILE A 255 3.24 -18.96 6.42
CA ILE A 255 2.87 -18.92 5.00
C ILE A 255 4.06 -18.34 4.22
N ALA A 256 4.54 -19.05 3.20
CA ALA A 256 5.59 -18.54 2.31
C ALA A 256 5.03 -17.50 1.35
N SER A 257 5.71 -16.36 1.23
CA SER A 257 5.50 -15.34 0.22
C SER A 257 6.66 -15.38 -0.76
N ALA A 258 6.36 -15.45 -2.05
CA ALA A 258 7.39 -15.44 -3.08
C ALA A 258 7.97 -14.04 -3.28
N PHE A 259 7.11 -13.05 -3.16
CA PHE A 259 7.45 -11.64 -3.33
C PHE A 259 7.01 -10.81 -2.12
N ARG A 260 7.64 -9.66 -1.96
CA ARG A 260 7.33 -8.61 -1.00
C ARG A 260 6.26 -7.68 -1.56
N PRO A 261 5.63 -6.84 -0.74
CA PRO A 261 4.71 -5.80 -1.22
C PRO A 261 5.33 -4.81 -2.22
N SER A 262 6.66 -4.79 -2.33
CA SER A 262 7.43 -4.03 -3.32
C SER A 262 7.56 -4.72 -4.68
N ASP A 263 6.96 -5.88 -4.88
CA ASP A 263 7.14 -6.77 -6.04
C ASP A 263 8.56 -7.39 -6.15
N ASP A 264 9.41 -7.23 -5.14
CA ASP A 264 10.74 -7.84 -5.06
C ASP A 264 10.67 -9.25 -4.46
N ALA A 265 11.43 -10.18 -5.02
CA ALA A 265 11.51 -11.55 -4.49
C ALA A 265 12.04 -11.57 -3.05
N THR A 266 11.41 -12.37 -2.20
CA THR A 266 11.88 -12.62 -0.83
C THR A 266 13.18 -13.40 -0.84
N THR A 267 14.06 -13.12 0.11
CA THR A 267 15.28 -13.90 0.35
C THR A 267 14.96 -15.12 1.19
N PHE A 268 14.28 -14.94 2.32
CA PHE A 268 13.67 -16.00 3.11
C PHE A 268 12.15 -15.91 2.96
N LEU A 269 11.52 -17.02 2.57
CA LEU A 269 10.15 -16.98 2.09
C LEU A 269 9.09 -16.62 3.15
N TYR A 270 9.40 -16.69 4.44
CA TYR A 270 8.45 -16.30 5.48
C TYR A 270 8.58 -14.82 5.80
N LEU A 271 7.86 -14.00 5.04
CA LEU A 271 7.76 -12.56 5.23
C LEU A 271 6.89 -12.28 6.46
N ILE A 272 7.49 -11.77 7.53
CA ILE A 272 6.84 -11.65 8.85
C ILE A 272 5.70 -10.65 8.87
N PRO A 273 5.83 -9.40 8.37
CA PRO A 273 4.71 -8.46 8.41
C PRO A 273 3.50 -8.97 7.62
N SER A 274 3.70 -9.62 6.45
CA SER A 274 2.58 -10.20 5.69
C SER A 274 1.92 -11.39 6.41
N ASN A 275 2.68 -12.18 7.16
CA ASN A 275 2.11 -13.25 8.00
C ASN A 275 1.27 -12.69 9.17
N PHE A 276 1.68 -11.57 9.79
CA PHE A 276 0.86 -10.88 10.79
C PHE A 276 -0.45 -10.37 10.17
N MET A 277 -0.38 -9.76 8.98
CA MET A 277 -1.57 -9.30 8.26
C MET A 277 -2.51 -10.48 7.94
N ALA A 278 -1.98 -11.64 7.52
CA ALA A 278 -2.78 -12.84 7.27
C ALA A 278 -3.53 -13.31 8.53
N VAL A 279 -2.88 -13.31 9.70
CA VAL A 279 -3.52 -13.64 10.99
C VAL A 279 -4.71 -12.74 11.26
N HIS A 280 -4.55 -11.44 11.08
CA HIS A 280 -5.60 -10.46 11.31
C HIS A 280 -6.74 -10.63 10.31
N GLN A 281 -6.43 -10.67 9.02
CA GLN A 281 -7.46 -10.73 7.98
C GLN A 281 -8.22 -12.06 7.95
N LEU A 282 -7.61 -13.17 8.32
CA LEU A 282 -8.33 -14.44 8.49
C LEU A 282 -9.37 -14.37 9.62
N ARG A 283 -9.12 -13.63 10.70
CA ARG A 283 -10.12 -13.38 11.76
C ARG A 283 -11.26 -12.52 11.26
N ASN A 284 -10.97 -11.47 10.50
CA ASN A 284 -11.98 -10.62 9.86
C ASN A 284 -12.86 -11.43 8.89
N ALA A 285 -12.26 -12.30 8.07
CA ALA A 285 -13.01 -13.22 7.20
C ALA A 285 -13.89 -14.18 8.00
N ALA A 286 -13.39 -14.75 9.10
CA ALA A 286 -14.18 -15.63 9.98
C ALA A 286 -15.39 -14.91 10.59
N GLU A 287 -15.24 -13.63 10.95
CA GLU A 287 -16.34 -12.82 11.48
C GLU A 287 -17.43 -12.59 10.42
N ILE A 288 -17.06 -12.20 9.18
CA ILE A 288 -18.00 -12.05 8.07
C ILE A 288 -18.72 -13.39 7.78
N LEU A 289 -17.96 -14.48 7.66
CA LEU A 289 -18.52 -15.81 7.40
C LEU A 289 -19.53 -16.24 8.48
N THR A 290 -19.25 -15.91 9.73
CA THR A 290 -20.16 -16.22 10.84
C THR A 290 -21.40 -15.35 10.85
N LYS A 291 -21.23 -14.02 10.75
CA LYS A 291 -22.32 -13.06 10.98
C LYS A 291 -23.17 -12.82 9.72
N VAL A 292 -22.58 -12.90 8.54
CA VAL A 292 -23.26 -12.61 7.26
C VAL A 292 -23.64 -13.88 6.53
N ASN A 293 -22.69 -14.79 6.35
CA ASN A 293 -22.89 -15.97 5.50
C ASN A 293 -23.43 -17.20 6.23
N GLN A 294 -23.41 -17.22 7.56
CA GLN A 294 -23.76 -18.39 8.40
C GLN A 294 -22.96 -19.65 8.04
N ARG A 295 -21.70 -19.48 7.60
CA ARG A 295 -20.76 -20.53 7.20
C ARG A 295 -19.77 -20.81 8.36
N ALA A 296 -20.29 -21.41 9.45
CA ALA A 296 -19.50 -21.76 10.63
C ALA A 296 -18.34 -22.72 10.31
N ASP A 297 -18.49 -23.57 9.29
CA ASP A 297 -17.46 -24.47 8.79
C ASP A 297 -16.22 -23.69 8.27
N LEU A 298 -16.41 -22.78 7.33
CA LEU A 298 -15.33 -21.95 6.78
C LEU A 298 -14.78 -20.96 7.81
N ALA A 299 -15.62 -20.40 8.67
CA ALA A 299 -15.17 -19.54 9.76
C ALA A 299 -14.22 -20.26 10.72
N ALA A 300 -14.52 -21.52 11.05
CA ALA A 300 -13.64 -22.36 11.87
C ALA A 300 -12.30 -22.64 11.16
N GLU A 301 -12.29 -22.87 9.84
CA GLU A 301 -11.07 -23.06 9.08
C GLU A 301 -10.19 -21.78 9.06
N CYS A 302 -10.78 -20.60 8.83
CA CYS A 302 -10.07 -19.31 8.92
C CYS A 302 -9.46 -19.11 10.31
N THR A 303 -10.23 -19.37 11.37
CA THR A 303 -9.78 -19.23 12.75
C THR A 303 -8.63 -20.21 13.07
N ALA A 304 -8.75 -21.46 12.64
CA ALA A 304 -7.73 -22.48 12.87
C ALA A 304 -6.40 -22.09 12.17
N LEU A 305 -6.46 -21.65 10.91
CA LEU A 305 -5.27 -21.21 10.19
C LEU A 305 -4.67 -19.95 10.81
N SER A 306 -5.50 -18.96 11.19
CA SER A 306 -5.03 -17.76 11.89
C SER A 306 -4.28 -18.10 13.17
N ASN A 307 -4.82 -19.01 14.01
CA ASN A 307 -4.17 -19.42 15.25
C ASN A 307 -2.85 -20.15 15.00
N GLU A 308 -2.80 -21.07 14.03
CA GLU A 308 -1.58 -21.78 13.66
C GLU A 308 -0.46 -20.83 13.22
N VAL A 309 -0.78 -19.85 12.34
CA VAL A 309 0.19 -18.85 11.89
C VAL A 309 0.63 -17.96 13.06
N LYS A 310 -0.30 -17.57 13.95
CA LYS A 310 0.03 -16.77 15.15
C LYS A 310 0.97 -17.49 16.10
N GLU A 311 0.76 -18.77 16.35
CA GLU A 311 1.66 -19.60 17.17
C GLU A 311 3.07 -19.67 16.54
N ALA A 312 3.13 -19.85 15.22
CA ALA A 312 4.40 -19.87 14.49
C ALA A 312 5.12 -18.50 14.55
N LEU A 313 4.41 -17.39 14.40
CA LEU A 313 4.96 -16.03 14.56
C LEU A 313 5.54 -15.82 15.96
N ASN A 314 4.81 -16.21 17.01
CA ASN A 314 5.30 -16.08 18.39
C ASN A 314 6.62 -16.81 18.60
N LYS A 315 6.87 -17.89 17.87
CA LYS A 315 8.05 -18.74 18.04
C LYS A 315 9.22 -18.35 17.15
N TYR A 316 8.97 -17.86 15.93
CA TYR A 316 9.99 -17.73 14.90
C TYR A 316 10.25 -16.29 14.45
N ALA A 317 9.35 -15.34 14.75
CA ALA A 317 9.44 -13.97 14.25
C ALA A 317 10.36 -13.05 15.07
N ILE A 318 10.73 -13.42 16.30
CA ILE A 318 11.46 -12.56 17.23
C ILE A 318 12.96 -12.83 17.16
N ASN A 319 13.74 -11.75 17.05
CA ASN A 319 15.19 -11.72 17.21
C ASN A 319 15.57 -10.98 18.48
N ILE A 320 16.58 -11.44 19.20
CA ILE A 320 17.13 -10.71 20.35
C ILE A 320 18.33 -9.90 19.87
N HIS A 321 18.02 -8.67 19.46
CA HIS A 321 19.05 -7.75 18.95
C HIS A 321 19.87 -7.15 20.09
N PRO A 322 21.24 -7.11 19.99
CA PRO A 322 22.09 -6.67 21.09
C PRO A 322 21.87 -5.20 21.53
N LYS A 323 21.43 -4.32 20.63
CA LYS A 323 21.20 -2.91 20.90
C LYS A 323 19.73 -2.58 21.25
N TYR A 324 18.77 -3.28 20.62
CA TYR A 324 17.33 -2.94 20.73
C TYR A 324 16.55 -3.91 21.63
N GLY A 325 17.14 -5.05 22.01
CA GLY A 325 16.44 -6.13 22.70
C GLY A 325 15.58 -6.95 21.72
N PRO A 326 14.44 -7.50 22.15
CA PRO A 326 13.58 -8.28 21.27
C PRO A 326 12.95 -7.39 20.20
N ILE A 327 13.16 -7.75 18.92
CA ILE A 327 12.59 -7.10 17.71
C ILE A 327 11.98 -8.15 16.81
N TYR A 328 11.06 -7.76 15.93
CA TYR A 328 10.60 -8.61 14.85
C TYR A 328 11.62 -8.65 13.70
N ALA A 329 11.91 -9.85 13.19
CA ALA A 329 12.64 -10.03 11.95
C ALA A 329 11.72 -9.68 10.75
N PHE A 330 12.31 -9.28 9.62
CA PHE A 330 11.56 -9.01 8.40
C PHE A 330 11.21 -10.29 7.64
N GLU A 331 12.19 -11.16 7.44
CA GLU A 331 12.02 -12.47 6.82
C GLU A 331 12.70 -13.56 7.65
N VAL A 332 12.13 -14.77 7.65
CA VAL A 332 12.72 -15.95 8.28
C VAL A 332 12.57 -17.19 7.38
N ASP A 333 13.37 -18.24 7.62
CA ASP A 333 13.33 -19.50 6.85
C ASP A 333 12.83 -20.72 7.65
N GLY A 334 12.59 -20.55 8.95
CA GLY A 334 12.21 -21.64 9.85
C GLY A 334 13.37 -22.56 10.31
N PHE A 335 14.57 -22.47 9.68
CA PHE A 335 15.78 -23.18 10.12
C PHE A 335 16.55 -22.40 11.20
N GLY A 336 16.23 -21.15 11.41
CA GLY A 336 16.86 -20.25 12.37
C GLY A 336 17.55 -19.05 11.75
N ASN A 337 17.57 -18.93 10.42
CA ASN A 337 18.07 -17.73 9.77
C ASN A 337 16.98 -16.65 9.75
N GLN A 338 17.42 -15.40 9.99
CA GLN A 338 16.55 -14.24 10.08
C GLN A 338 17.20 -13.07 9.34
N MET A 339 16.38 -12.31 8.60
CA MET A 339 16.76 -11.07 7.95
C MET A 339 16.28 -9.91 8.79
N LEU A 340 17.21 -9.02 9.16
CA LEU A 340 16.93 -7.83 9.96
C LEU A 340 17.02 -6.60 9.06
N MET A 341 15.87 -6.14 8.60
CA MET A 341 15.67 -4.93 7.80
C MET A 341 14.20 -4.50 7.91
N ASP A 342 13.82 -3.46 7.23
CA ASP A 342 12.45 -3.16 6.82
C ASP A 342 12.44 -2.61 5.39
N ASP A 343 11.30 -2.69 4.74
CA ASP A 343 11.00 -2.15 3.42
C ASP A 343 9.86 -1.14 3.55
N ALA A 344 9.86 -0.09 2.74
CA ALA A 344 8.86 0.97 2.82
C ALA A 344 7.44 0.53 2.44
N ASN A 345 7.33 -0.51 1.61
CA ASN A 345 6.04 -0.96 1.10
C ASN A 345 5.23 -1.69 2.18
N VAL A 346 3.96 -1.36 2.25
CA VAL A 346 3.04 -1.87 3.29
C VAL A 346 2.30 -3.11 2.80
N PRO A 347 2.34 -4.23 3.57
CA PRO A 347 2.78 -4.38 4.97
C PRO A 347 4.28 -4.37 5.16
N SER A 348 4.74 -3.59 6.13
CA SER A 348 6.11 -3.51 6.61
C SER A 348 6.13 -3.71 8.13
N LEU A 349 7.31 -3.89 8.72
CA LEU A 349 7.41 -3.96 10.18
C LEU A 349 6.94 -2.66 10.85
N LEU A 350 7.27 -1.52 10.26
CA LEU A 350 6.82 -0.21 10.75
C LEU A 350 5.30 -0.06 10.68
N ALA A 351 4.65 -0.61 9.65
CA ALA A 351 3.23 -0.45 9.39
C ALA A 351 2.32 -1.38 10.22
N MET A 352 2.87 -2.36 10.97
CA MET A 352 2.06 -3.38 11.65
C MET A 352 0.99 -2.80 12.59
N ALA A 353 1.30 -1.70 13.30
CA ALA A 353 0.31 -1.05 14.17
C ALA A 353 -0.75 -0.26 13.37
N TYR A 354 -0.40 0.32 12.20
CA TYR A 354 -1.35 0.95 11.29
C TYR A 354 -2.36 -0.06 10.73
N LEU A 355 -1.89 -1.26 10.38
CA LEU A 355 -2.74 -2.34 9.87
C LEU A 355 -3.60 -3.01 10.96
N GLY A 356 -3.34 -2.71 12.24
CA GLY A 356 -4.00 -3.35 13.38
C GLY A 356 -3.49 -4.75 13.70
N ASP A 357 -2.34 -5.14 13.15
CA ASP A 357 -1.76 -6.47 13.30
C ASP A 357 -1.16 -6.69 14.69
N VAL A 358 -0.62 -5.62 15.27
CA VAL A 358 -0.10 -5.56 16.63
C VAL A 358 -0.53 -4.26 17.32
N PRO A 359 -0.71 -4.24 18.66
CA PRO A 359 -0.92 -2.99 19.38
C PRO A 359 0.29 -2.05 19.22
N ALA A 360 0.05 -0.75 19.06
CA ALA A 360 1.14 0.24 19.04
C ALA A 360 1.97 0.24 20.32
N SER A 361 1.40 -0.19 21.45
CA SER A 361 2.08 -0.31 22.74
C SER A 361 2.86 -1.61 22.94
N ASP A 362 2.85 -2.54 21.96
CA ASP A 362 3.59 -3.80 22.05
C ASP A 362 5.09 -3.52 22.22
N PRO A 363 5.77 -4.05 23.26
CA PRO A 363 7.18 -3.73 23.52
C PRO A 363 8.13 -4.21 22.41
N VAL A 364 7.83 -5.36 21.79
CA VAL A 364 8.64 -5.88 20.68
C VAL A 364 8.47 -4.99 19.45
N TYR A 365 7.26 -4.55 19.17
CA TYR A 365 6.97 -3.60 18.11
C TYR A 365 7.67 -2.25 18.35
N GLN A 366 7.64 -1.71 19.58
CA GLN A 366 8.32 -0.45 19.88
C GLN A 366 9.85 -0.55 19.75
N ASN A 367 10.43 -1.69 20.11
CA ASN A 367 11.85 -1.94 19.84
C ASN A 367 12.13 -2.05 18.34
N THR A 368 11.28 -2.77 17.60
CA THR A 368 11.34 -2.90 16.14
C THR A 368 11.25 -1.54 15.47
N ARG A 369 10.29 -0.70 15.89
CA ARG A 369 10.11 0.66 15.38
C ARG A 369 11.37 1.52 15.52
N ARG A 370 12.09 1.41 16.66
CA ARG A 370 13.39 2.09 16.87
C ARG A 370 14.49 1.52 15.98
N PHE A 371 14.52 0.21 15.79
CA PHE A 371 15.50 -0.46 14.92
C PHE A 371 15.29 -0.05 13.46
N VAL A 372 14.09 -0.17 12.91
CA VAL A 372 13.84 0.08 11.49
C VAL A 372 14.04 1.55 11.09
N TRP A 373 13.89 2.48 12.06
CA TRP A 373 14.16 3.92 11.84
C TRP A 373 15.55 4.32 12.35
N SER A 374 16.54 3.53 12.00
CA SER A 374 17.94 3.77 12.37
C SER A 374 18.88 3.21 11.29
N GLU A 375 20.15 3.60 11.36
CA GLU A 375 21.20 3.13 10.43
C GLU A 375 21.54 1.63 10.59
N ASP A 376 20.99 0.96 11.61
CA ASP A 376 21.07 -0.49 11.74
C ASP A 376 20.10 -1.23 10.77
N ASN A 377 19.09 -0.52 10.22
CA ASN A 377 18.32 -0.96 9.06
C ASN A 377 19.06 -0.55 7.78
N PRO A 378 19.52 -1.49 6.93
CA PRO A 378 20.30 -1.18 5.73
C PRO A 378 19.55 -0.34 4.69
N TYR A 379 18.23 -0.23 4.81
CA TYR A 379 17.39 0.56 3.91
C TYR A 379 16.80 1.83 4.57
N PHE A 380 17.29 2.19 5.75
CA PHE A 380 17.05 3.52 6.30
C PHE A 380 18.07 4.50 5.71
N PHE A 381 17.59 5.58 5.14
CA PHE A 381 18.41 6.61 4.52
C PHE A 381 18.15 7.97 5.16
N ARG A 382 19.23 8.72 5.41
CA ARG A 382 19.19 10.09 5.96
C ARG A 382 20.07 11.00 5.16
N GLY A 383 19.55 12.17 4.78
CA GLY A 383 20.29 13.16 4.02
C GLY A 383 19.74 14.59 4.19
N LYS A 384 20.13 15.47 3.29
CA LYS A 384 19.80 16.91 3.38
C LYS A 384 18.32 17.22 3.10
N ALA A 385 17.70 16.45 2.21
CA ALA A 385 16.29 16.65 1.86
C ALA A 385 15.35 16.00 2.87
N GLY A 386 15.73 14.81 3.39
CA GLY A 386 14.91 14.09 4.35
C GLY A 386 15.51 12.76 4.77
N GLU A 387 14.74 12.02 5.55
CA GLU A 387 15.07 10.67 6.00
C GLU A 387 13.87 9.76 5.88
N GLY A 388 14.11 8.46 5.78
CA GLY A 388 13.05 7.45 5.74
C GLY A 388 13.56 6.07 5.35
N ILE A 389 12.65 5.11 5.35
CA ILE A 389 12.92 3.77 4.89
C ILE A 389 12.66 3.75 3.37
N GLY A 390 13.58 3.14 2.63
CA GLY A 390 13.42 2.81 1.22
C GLY A 390 13.23 1.31 1.03
N GLY A 391 14.01 0.74 0.14
CA GLY A 391 14.00 -0.70 -0.13
C GLY A 391 14.92 -1.04 -1.31
N PRO A 392 15.17 -2.32 -1.55
CA PRO A 392 15.97 -2.72 -2.70
C PRO A 392 15.27 -2.45 -4.03
N HIS A 393 13.95 -2.21 -4.02
CA HIS A 393 13.14 -2.00 -5.22
C HIS A 393 13.66 -0.83 -6.07
N ILE A 394 13.85 0.33 -5.47
CA ILE A 394 14.41 1.52 -6.14
C ILE A 394 15.92 1.62 -5.93
N GLY A 395 16.45 1.03 -4.86
CA GLY A 395 17.87 1.03 -4.53
C GLY A 395 18.24 1.99 -3.42
N HIS A 396 19.54 2.27 -3.31
CA HIS A 396 20.08 3.06 -2.21
C HIS A 396 19.73 4.54 -2.33
N ASP A 397 19.73 5.21 -1.17
CA ASP A 397 19.54 6.66 -1.02
C ASP A 397 18.16 7.20 -1.43
N MET A 398 17.18 6.30 -1.60
CA MET A 398 15.83 6.60 -2.05
C MET A 398 14.78 6.25 -0.98
N PRO A 399 14.61 7.07 0.09
CA PRO A 399 13.51 6.90 1.03
C PRO A 399 12.15 7.13 0.35
N TRP A 400 11.12 6.44 0.86
CA TRP A 400 9.77 6.54 0.36
C TRP A 400 8.89 7.38 1.30
N PRO A 401 8.09 8.31 0.77
CA PRO A 401 7.10 9.05 1.58
C PRO A 401 6.18 8.13 2.38
N MET A 402 5.87 6.94 1.86
CA MET A 402 5.05 5.94 2.55
C MET A 402 5.62 5.56 3.92
N SER A 403 6.93 5.39 4.05
CA SER A 403 7.56 5.07 5.34
C SER A 403 7.45 6.22 6.34
N ILE A 404 7.54 7.47 5.86
CA ILE A 404 7.38 8.68 6.67
C ILE A 404 5.92 8.79 7.16
N MET A 405 4.96 8.49 6.27
CA MET A 405 3.55 8.43 6.64
C MET A 405 3.28 7.34 7.67
N MET A 406 3.84 6.12 7.49
CA MET A 406 3.70 5.04 8.48
C MET A 406 4.30 5.41 9.84
N LYS A 407 5.42 6.13 9.85
CA LYS A 407 6.00 6.65 11.10
C LYS A 407 5.03 7.59 11.81
N ALA A 408 4.39 8.51 11.09
CA ALA A 408 3.40 9.41 11.64
C ALA A 408 2.12 8.69 12.11
N PHE A 409 1.59 7.75 11.29
CA PHE A 409 0.40 6.97 11.63
C PHE A 409 0.53 6.18 12.94
N THR A 410 1.73 5.69 13.22
CA THR A 410 2.02 4.81 14.36
C THR A 410 2.67 5.52 15.54
N SER A 411 2.77 6.86 15.49
CA SER A 411 3.33 7.70 16.55
C SER A 411 2.24 8.25 17.48
N SER A 412 2.57 8.33 18.76
CA SER A 412 1.84 9.12 19.76
C SER A 412 2.58 10.40 20.15
N ASP A 413 3.80 10.61 19.64
CA ASP A 413 4.63 11.79 19.90
C ASP A 413 4.31 12.90 18.91
N ASP A 414 3.79 14.01 19.40
CA ASP A 414 3.40 15.17 18.62
C ASP A 414 4.58 15.81 17.86
N ALA A 415 5.75 15.80 18.44
CA ALA A 415 6.96 16.34 17.79
C ALA A 415 7.41 15.44 16.63
N GLU A 416 7.33 14.11 16.80
CA GLU A 416 7.62 13.16 15.73
C GLU A 416 6.60 13.28 14.57
N ILE A 417 5.30 13.37 14.89
CA ILE A 417 4.24 13.56 13.88
C ILE A 417 4.50 14.85 13.09
N LYS A 418 4.76 15.97 13.79
CA LYS A 418 5.04 17.26 13.16
C LYS A 418 6.24 17.16 12.21
N ALA A 419 7.35 16.58 12.66
CA ALA A 419 8.55 16.40 11.84
C ALA A 419 8.28 15.56 10.58
N CYS A 420 7.47 14.51 10.67
CA CYS A 420 7.05 13.70 9.52
C CYS A 420 6.25 14.54 8.50
N ILE A 421 5.26 15.32 8.94
CA ILE A 421 4.46 16.15 8.04
C ILE A 421 5.31 17.24 7.39
N GLU A 422 6.19 17.91 8.14
CA GLU A 422 7.13 18.90 7.61
C GLU A 422 8.04 18.29 6.53
N MET A 423 8.50 17.05 6.75
CA MET A 423 9.35 16.35 5.79
C MET A 423 8.58 16.02 4.52
N LEU A 424 7.36 15.48 4.62
CA LEU A 424 6.50 15.21 3.47
C LEU A 424 6.23 16.48 2.65
N MET A 425 6.01 17.62 3.31
CA MET A 425 5.81 18.91 2.65
C MET A 425 7.07 19.45 1.94
N LYS A 426 8.27 19.06 2.38
CA LYS A 426 9.55 19.48 1.77
C LYS A 426 9.99 18.58 0.63
N THR A 427 9.46 17.34 0.54
CA THR A 427 9.96 16.33 -0.39
C THR A 427 9.01 16.03 -1.55
N ASP A 428 7.99 16.88 -1.76
CA ASP A 428 7.03 16.81 -2.86
C ASP A 428 7.55 17.40 -4.19
N ALA A 429 8.83 17.78 -4.27
CA ALA A 429 9.46 18.46 -5.42
C ALA A 429 8.70 19.71 -5.91
N GLY A 430 7.88 20.35 -5.06
CA GLY A 430 7.02 21.47 -5.42
C GLY A 430 5.79 21.11 -6.26
N LYS A 431 5.50 19.82 -6.42
CA LYS A 431 4.39 19.32 -7.25
C LYS A 431 3.05 19.28 -6.51
N GLY A 432 3.08 19.22 -5.18
CA GLY A 432 1.87 19.07 -4.36
C GLY A 432 1.31 17.65 -4.36
N PHE A 433 2.11 16.67 -4.80
CA PHE A 433 1.80 15.26 -4.81
C PHE A 433 2.92 14.45 -4.13
N MET A 434 2.57 13.26 -3.63
CA MET A 434 3.53 12.29 -3.16
C MET A 434 4.07 11.48 -4.35
N HIS A 435 5.38 11.27 -4.35
CA HIS A 435 6.06 10.39 -5.32
C HIS A 435 6.29 9.01 -4.73
N GLU A 436 6.70 8.04 -5.54
CA GLU A 436 7.05 6.71 -5.03
C GLU A 436 8.22 6.79 -4.06
N SER A 437 9.32 7.43 -4.46
CA SER A 437 10.50 7.69 -3.63
C SER A 437 11.14 9.02 -4.00
N PHE A 438 12.01 9.54 -3.14
CA PHE A 438 12.82 10.72 -3.40
C PHE A 438 14.26 10.49 -2.96
N HIS A 439 15.22 11.21 -3.55
CA HIS A 439 16.61 11.09 -3.15
C HIS A 439 16.86 11.86 -1.83
N LYS A 440 17.47 11.21 -0.84
CA LYS A 440 17.68 11.74 0.52
C LYS A 440 18.34 13.11 0.59
N ASP A 441 19.17 13.47 -0.40
CA ASP A 441 19.90 14.75 -0.45
C ASP A 441 19.30 15.76 -1.41
N ASP A 442 18.38 15.36 -2.31
CA ASP A 442 17.80 16.21 -3.35
C ASP A 442 16.40 15.76 -3.70
N ALA A 443 15.39 16.36 -3.09
CA ALA A 443 13.98 16.00 -3.30
C ALA A 443 13.48 16.24 -4.74
N THR A 444 14.22 16.95 -5.57
CA THR A 444 13.85 17.11 -7.00
C THR A 444 14.16 15.87 -7.83
N LYS A 445 14.94 14.93 -7.27
CA LYS A 445 15.21 13.62 -7.86
C LYS A 445 14.29 12.60 -7.19
N TYR A 446 13.27 12.18 -7.89
CA TYR A 446 12.26 11.26 -7.39
C TYR A 446 11.88 10.24 -8.48
N THR A 447 11.19 9.17 -8.07
CA THR A 447 10.62 8.17 -8.96
C THR A 447 9.11 8.31 -9.01
N ARG A 448 8.52 8.02 -10.17
CA ARG A 448 7.08 8.05 -10.49
C ARG A 448 6.40 9.37 -10.09
N ASP A 449 6.09 10.20 -11.08
CA ASP A 449 5.30 11.43 -10.91
C ASP A 449 3.90 11.16 -10.35
N TRP A 450 3.36 9.98 -10.63
CA TRP A 450 2.00 9.62 -10.29
C TRP A 450 1.93 8.20 -9.71
N PHE A 451 1.92 8.13 -8.39
CA PHE A 451 1.65 6.93 -7.61
C PHE A 451 0.45 7.19 -6.69
N ALA A 452 -0.73 6.73 -7.11
CA ALA A 452 -2.00 7.15 -6.51
C ALA A 452 -2.16 6.70 -5.05
N TRP A 453 -1.61 5.54 -4.68
CA TRP A 453 -1.68 5.06 -3.30
C TRP A 453 -1.05 6.04 -2.31
N GLN A 454 0.18 6.51 -2.58
CA GLN A 454 0.84 7.44 -1.66
C GLN A 454 0.11 8.79 -1.54
N ASN A 455 -0.50 9.25 -2.64
CA ASN A 455 -1.32 10.45 -2.60
C ASN A 455 -2.52 10.28 -1.67
N THR A 456 -3.29 9.20 -1.86
CA THR A 456 -4.47 8.94 -1.02
C THR A 456 -4.09 8.69 0.44
N LEU A 457 -2.97 7.97 0.68
CA LEU A 457 -2.45 7.69 2.01
C LEU A 457 -2.05 8.99 2.76
N PHE A 458 -1.46 9.97 2.05
CA PHE A 458 -1.22 11.29 2.63
C PHE A 458 -2.52 11.97 3.06
N GLY A 459 -3.55 11.91 2.21
CA GLY A 459 -4.88 12.42 2.56
C GLY A 459 -5.49 11.73 3.78
N GLU A 460 -5.37 10.39 3.86
CA GLU A 460 -5.79 9.58 5.01
C GLU A 460 -5.09 10.04 6.31
N LEU A 461 -3.78 10.27 6.24
CA LEU A 461 -3.00 10.73 7.39
C LEU A 461 -3.51 12.09 7.90
N ILE A 462 -3.75 13.05 7.02
CA ILE A 462 -4.26 14.36 7.42
C ILE A 462 -5.63 14.25 8.06
N ILE A 463 -6.55 13.47 7.46
CA ILE A 463 -7.88 13.24 8.03
C ILE A 463 -7.80 12.59 9.41
N LYS A 464 -6.95 11.56 9.54
CA LYS A 464 -6.73 10.91 10.85
C LYS A 464 -6.26 11.90 11.90
N LEU A 465 -5.26 12.71 11.58
CA LEU A 465 -4.72 13.69 12.53
C LEU A 465 -5.76 14.73 12.95
N VAL A 466 -6.62 15.19 12.03
CA VAL A 466 -7.75 16.07 12.35
C VAL A 466 -8.75 15.36 13.26
N ASN A 467 -9.14 14.13 12.96
CA ASN A 467 -10.07 13.34 13.76
C ASN A 467 -9.53 13.00 15.15
N ASP A 468 -8.21 12.80 15.28
CA ASP A 468 -7.53 12.56 16.56
C ASP A 468 -7.33 13.83 17.41
N GLY A 469 -7.83 14.98 16.95
CA GLY A 469 -7.66 16.26 17.65
C GLY A 469 -6.26 16.86 17.56
N LYS A 470 -5.45 16.46 16.57
CA LYS A 470 -4.07 16.91 16.33
C LYS A 470 -3.98 18.15 15.41
N LEU A 471 -5.07 18.89 15.26
CA LEU A 471 -5.14 20.05 14.37
C LEU A 471 -4.08 21.12 14.70
N ASP A 472 -3.78 21.32 16.00
CA ASP A 472 -2.76 22.27 16.44
C ASP A 472 -1.36 21.92 15.90
N ILE A 473 -1.06 20.63 15.75
CA ILE A 473 0.20 20.17 15.14
C ILE A 473 0.26 20.60 13.68
N LEU A 474 -0.81 20.34 12.91
CA LEU A 474 -0.91 20.69 11.49
C LEU A 474 -0.81 22.21 11.27
N ASN A 475 -1.49 22.99 12.09
CA ASN A 475 -1.51 24.44 12.02
C ASN A 475 -0.25 25.11 12.62
N GLY A 476 0.49 24.39 13.45
CA GLY A 476 1.78 24.83 14.01
C GLY A 476 2.97 24.61 13.08
N ILE A 477 2.78 24.11 11.86
CA ILE A 477 3.84 23.93 10.87
C ILE A 477 4.17 25.28 10.22
N THR A 478 5.42 25.68 10.28
CA THR A 478 5.95 26.91 9.67
C THR A 478 7.01 26.52 8.64
N LEU A 479 6.61 26.35 7.38
CA LEU A 479 7.52 26.09 6.26
C LEU A 479 7.51 27.26 5.30
#